data_3420f4e9466fca4e52b1cb9be7f31b04
#
_entry.id   3420f4e9466fca4e52b1cb9be7f31b04
#
_cell.length_a   1.000
_cell.length_b   1.000
_cell.length_c   1.000
_cell.angle_alpha   90.00
_cell.angle_beta   90.00
_cell.angle_gamma   90.00
#
_symmetry.space_group_name_H-M   'P 1'
#
loop_
_entity.id
_entity.type
_entity.pdbx_description
1 polymer ?
#
loop_
_entity_poly.entity_id
_entity_poly.type
_entity_poly.pdbx_seq_one_letter_code
_entity_poly.pdbx_strand_id
1 'polypeptide(L)'
;MLIGSGLYQSYVATMKAVVLSRLKITASALANEQFEIIRNMPYDDVGIQGGIPDGKVLRTQTLVRDGTTFDVETTIRNVDDPFDGTIGGSPNDLSPADYRLVHIEVVCPTCINFSPVHFTTYVGPRALESASTNGALFVRVFDAAGQPVVGADVHVENNLAVPVIVINDTTDSDGFLKIVDAPPGVGAYEISVSKSGYSSEQTHEAGAPGNPNPTKPHATVAVQQLTQLSFAIDRTSTLNVSSVTDTCTPIGSIDFSLSGAKLIGTSPDVLKYSASHVTDGSGLKTIPTLEWDTYNIAFTDGSYDLSGTIPLLPLTLNPNAAQDFKLIVAPKDPRSVLITVKDGSTQLPLSGASVRLEGPGGYDTTLTTGRGFIRQTDWSGGPGQSSFTDTTHFSISSNIEHANPAGEIRLWGDALSGYATNGYLVSSTFDTGSVSNFHQILWQPQTQPPDTGAESVRFQVATNNDNATWNFRGPDDTENTYYTVANQNISIAHNGDRYFRYKAFLQTASSTWTPSVSDVSFTFTSSCVPPGQVFFTGLNAGDYTLTVSKTGYQNFSDTISVSSNWQKQEVVITP
;
A
#
# COMPACT_ATOMS: atom_id res chain seq x y z
N MET A 1 44.92 28.44 -19.31
CA MET A 1 43.50 28.68 -18.97
C MET A 1 43.08 28.11 -17.62
N LEU A 2 43.50 26.89 -17.21
CA LEU A 2 43.12 26.23 -15.94
C LEU A 2 43.56 27.01 -14.65
N ILE A 3 44.73 27.65 -14.62
CA ILE A 3 45.23 28.38 -13.44
C ILE A 3 44.40 29.65 -13.17
N GLY A 4 43.97 30.35 -14.23
CA GLY A 4 43.15 31.55 -14.08
C GLY A 4 41.73 31.26 -13.56
N SER A 5 41.14 30.15 -13.96
CA SER A 5 39.82 29.74 -13.43
C SER A 5 39.87 29.30 -11.95
N GLY A 6 40.95 28.63 -11.55
CA GLY A 6 41.18 28.26 -10.14
C GLY A 6 41.35 29.46 -9.21
N LEU A 7 42.15 30.45 -9.62
CA LEU A 7 42.33 31.71 -8.87
C LEU A 7 41.02 32.50 -8.77
N TYR A 8 40.25 32.59 -9.84
CA TYR A 8 38.95 33.26 -9.84
C TYR A 8 37.95 32.55 -8.90
N GLN A 9 37.86 31.22 -8.95
CA GLN A 9 37.00 30.46 -8.05
C GLN A 9 37.39 30.60 -6.58
N SER A 10 38.69 30.55 -6.26
CA SER A 10 39.21 30.82 -4.91
C SER A 10 38.87 32.22 -4.41
N TYR A 11 39.01 33.23 -5.25
CA TYR A 11 38.64 34.61 -4.91
C TYR A 11 37.14 34.74 -4.62
N VAL A 12 36.29 34.17 -5.49
CA VAL A 12 34.83 34.18 -5.30
C VAL A 12 34.44 33.44 -4.03
N ALA A 13 35.04 32.29 -3.73
CA ALA A 13 34.77 31.51 -2.52
C ALA A 13 35.16 32.30 -1.25
N THR A 14 36.32 32.95 -1.27
CA THR A 14 36.80 33.81 -0.16
C THR A 14 35.84 34.98 0.07
N MET A 15 35.43 35.68 -0.99
CA MET A 15 34.50 36.80 -0.87
C MET A 15 33.13 36.34 -0.32
N LYS A 16 32.62 35.20 -0.77
CA LYS A 16 31.37 34.59 -0.20
C LYS A 16 31.54 34.30 1.29
N ALA A 17 32.65 33.70 1.70
CA ALA A 17 32.93 33.41 3.11
C ALA A 17 32.98 34.68 3.98
N VAL A 18 33.62 35.75 3.49
CA VAL A 18 33.68 37.06 4.19
C VAL A 18 32.27 37.65 4.33
N VAL A 19 31.46 37.64 3.27
CA VAL A 19 30.10 38.17 3.31
C VAL A 19 29.25 37.36 4.30
N LEU A 20 29.27 36.02 4.24
CA LEU A 20 28.55 35.17 5.18
C LEU A 20 28.98 35.37 6.63
N SER A 21 30.29 35.52 6.89
CA SER A 21 30.83 35.82 8.24
C SER A 21 30.29 37.15 8.76
N ARG A 22 30.29 38.19 7.92
CA ARG A 22 29.73 39.49 8.29
C ARG A 22 28.23 39.39 8.62
N LEU A 23 27.48 38.71 7.79
CA LEU A 23 26.02 38.50 8.02
C LEU A 23 25.78 37.77 9.34
N LYS A 24 26.58 36.72 9.67
CA LYS A 24 26.45 36.00 10.94
C LYS A 24 26.81 36.85 12.15
N ILE A 25 27.83 37.71 12.04
CA ILE A 25 28.18 38.66 13.11
C ILE A 25 27.04 39.65 13.34
N THR A 26 26.46 40.21 12.28
CA THR A 26 25.33 41.13 12.37
C THR A 26 24.10 40.45 12.98
N ALA A 27 23.79 39.21 12.56
CA ALA A 27 22.69 38.43 13.13
C ALA A 27 22.90 38.10 14.61
N SER A 28 24.15 37.77 15.01
CA SER A 28 24.47 37.52 16.42
C SER A 28 24.37 38.79 17.28
N ALA A 29 24.82 39.94 16.74
CA ALA A 29 24.66 41.22 17.42
C ALA A 29 23.17 41.59 17.60
N LEU A 30 22.37 41.33 16.57
CA LEU A 30 20.92 41.56 16.62
C LEU A 30 20.25 40.66 17.67
N ALA A 31 20.60 39.38 17.75
CA ALA A 31 20.07 38.48 18.79
C ALA A 31 20.44 38.95 20.20
N ASN A 32 21.68 39.39 20.41
CA ASN A 32 22.11 39.94 21.70
C ASN A 32 21.36 41.23 22.05
N GLU A 33 21.13 42.13 21.09
CA GLU A 33 20.29 43.33 21.28
C GLU A 33 18.90 42.96 21.78
N GLN A 34 18.26 41.96 21.18
CA GLN A 34 16.95 41.48 21.60
C GLN A 34 16.98 40.89 23.01
N PHE A 35 18.02 40.13 23.37
CA PHE A 35 18.17 39.61 24.73
C PHE A 35 18.27 40.72 25.77
N GLU A 36 19.04 41.76 25.50
CA GLU A 36 19.15 42.90 26.42
C GLU A 36 17.82 43.66 26.56
N ILE A 37 17.04 43.80 25.50
CA ILE A 37 15.70 44.36 25.56
C ILE A 37 14.83 43.50 26.48
N ILE A 38 14.78 42.17 26.27
CA ILE A 38 13.96 41.25 27.04
C ILE A 38 14.39 41.20 28.53
N ARG A 39 15.70 41.13 28.82
CA ARG A 39 16.23 41.08 30.18
C ARG A 39 15.93 42.33 31.00
N ASN A 40 15.77 43.47 30.33
CA ASN A 40 15.46 44.75 30.97
C ASN A 40 13.94 44.97 31.17
N MET A 41 13.10 44.09 30.66
CA MET A 41 11.64 44.13 30.90
C MET A 41 11.31 43.71 32.35
N PRO A 42 10.20 44.17 32.92
CA PRO A 42 9.61 43.55 34.11
C PRO A 42 9.37 42.04 33.83
N TYR A 43 9.58 41.19 34.84
CA TYR A 43 9.44 39.73 34.65
C TYR A 43 8.08 39.34 34.05
N ASP A 44 7.00 39.96 34.52
CA ASP A 44 5.64 39.70 34.03
C ASP A 44 5.44 40.06 32.54
N ASP A 45 6.25 40.98 32.00
CA ASP A 45 6.23 41.37 30.59
C ASP A 45 7.09 40.46 29.68
N VAL A 46 7.94 39.62 30.27
CA VAL A 46 8.84 38.68 29.52
C VAL A 46 8.06 37.46 29.07
N GLY A 47 7.18 37.60 28.10
CA GLY A 47 6.37 36.55 27.52
C GLY A 47 5.97 36.90 26.10
N ILE A 48 5.53 35.92 25.35
CA ILE A 48 5.02 36.13 23.98
C ILE A 48 3.57 36.61 24.05
N GLN A 49 3.26 37.64 23.27
CA GLN A 49 1.86 38.10 23.15
C GLN A 49 0.95 36.97 22.70
N GLY A 50 -0.05 36.59 23.52
CA GLY A 50 -0.94 35.46 23.27
C GLY A 50 -0.25 34.10 23.40
N GLY A 51 0.89 34.01 24.07
CA GLY A 51 1.61 32.75 24.37
C GLY A 51 1.41 32.30 25.83
N ILE A 52 2.16 31.30 26.24
CA ILE A 52 2.38 30.89 27.63
C ILE A 52 3.89 30.81 27.85
N PRO A 53 4.48 31.72 28.69
CA PRO A 53 3.83 32.83 29.36
C PRO A 53 3.37 33.94 28.40
N ASP A 54 2.24 34.56 28.72
CA ASP A 54 1.80 35.79 28.03
C ASP A 54 2.68 36.97 28.46
N GLY A 55 2.86 37.95 27.56
CA GLY A 55 3.70 39.11 27.82
C GLY A 55 3.67 40.13 26.68
N LYS A 56 4.77 40.92 26.57
CA LYS A 56 4.85 42.00 25.59
C LYS A 56 5.80 41.73 24.44
N VAL A 57 6.46 40.56 24.39
CA VAL A 57 7.42 40.23 23.33
C VAL A 57 6.64 39.73 22.11
N LEU A 58 7.00 40.28 20.95
CA LEU A 58 6.48 39.79 19.66
C LEU A 58 7.13 38.48 19.29
N ARG A 59 6.34 37.51 18.84
CA ARG A 59 6.85 36.21 18.36
C ARG A 59 7.80 36.37 17.17
N THR A 60 7.40 37.19 16.20
CA THR A 60 8.18 37.44 14.98
C THR A 60 8.35 38.93 14.75
N GLN A 61 9.54 39.32 14.33
CA GLN A 61 9.88 40.69 13.97
C GLN A 61 10.78 40.68 12.73
N THR A 62 10.51 41.58 11.79
CA THR A 62 11.38 41.80 10.64
C THR A 62 12.20 43.07 10.90
N LEU A 63 13.52 42.95 11.04
CA LEU A 63 14.44 44.03 11.40
C LEU A 63 15.48 44.23 10.32
N VAL A 64 15.85 45.51 10.05
CA VAL A 64 16.88 45.84 9.07
C VAL A 64 18.13 46.26 9.81
N ARG A 65 19.30 45.66 9.49
CA ARG A 65 20.63 46.00 9.97
C ARG A 65 21.63 46.04 8.82
N ASP A 66 22.42 47.09 8.74
CA ASP A 66 23.40 47.28 7.66
C ASP A 66 22.83 47.09 6.23
N GLY A 67 21.58 47.51 6.01
CA GLY A 67 20.89 47.37 4.74
C GLY A 67 20.43 45.92 4.42
N THR A 68 20.58 44.98 5.36
CA THR A 68 20.10 43.61 5.23
C THR A 68 18.87 43.38 6.12
N THR A 69 17.88 42.69 5.58
CA THR A 69 16.64 42.33 6.31
C THR A 69 16.84 41.00 6.99
N PHE A 70 16.54 40.94 8.28
CA PHE A 70 16.54 39.74 9.10
C PHE A 70 15.14 39.52 9.69
N ASP A 71 14.70 38.28 9.69
CA ASP A 71 13.54 37.86 10.45
C ASP A 71 14.04 37.27 11.78
N VAL A 72 13.47 37.77 12.87
CA VAL A 72 13.78 37.36 14.24
C VAL A 72 12.55 36.63 14.79
N GLU A 73 12.70 35.36 15.12
CA GLU A 73 11.69 34.59 15.81
C GLU A 73 12.11 34.41 17.28
N THR A 74 11.16 34.72 18.19
CA THR A 74 11.40 34.63 19.64
C THR A 74 10.40 33.66 20.24
N THR A 75 10.90 32.65 20.95
CA THR A 75 10.11 31.71 21.76
C THR A 75 10.45 31.89 23.22
N ILE A 76 9.45 31.96 24.09
CA ILE A 76 9.61 32.06 25.54
C ILE A 76 8.80 30.99 26.21
N ARG A 77 9.41 30.21 27.11
CA ARG A 77 8.80 29.10 27.84
C ARG A 77 9.02 29.27 29.33
N ASN A 78 8.03 28.91 30.15
CA ASN A 78 8.26 28.64 31.55
C ASN A 78 9.01 27.33 31.71
N VAL A 79 9.94 27.27 32.64
CA VAL A 79 10.71 26.09 33.00
C VAL A 79 10.38 25.70 34.43
N ASP A 80 10.06 24.43 34.62
CA ASP A 80 9.83 23.76 35.90
C ASP A 80 11.16 23.07 36.30
N ASP A 81 11.86 23.65 37.25
CA ASP A 81 13.18 23.14 37.69
C ASP A 81 12.98 22.08 38.77
N PRO A 82 13.59 20.90 38.67
CA PRO A 82 13.36 19.81 39.61
C PRO A 82 13.97 20.04 41.01
N PHE A 83 14.54 21.21 41.28
CA PHE A 83 15.22 21.52 42.58
C PHE A 83 14.26 21.48 43.76
N ASP A 84 13.03 21.99 43.63
CA ASP A 84 11.99 22.03 44.66
C ASP A 84 10.80 21.10 44.35
N GLY A 85 10.85 20.43 43.22
CA GLY A 85 9.86 19.48 42.73
C GLY A 85 9.54 19.69 41.27
N THR A 86 8.50 19.05 40.80
CA THR A 86 7.93 19.29 39.47
C THR A 86 6.42 19.10 39.52
N ILE A 87 5.67 19.77 38.66
CA ILE A 87 4.23 19.58 38.59
C ILE A 87 3.88 18.12 38.25
N GLY A 88 3.07 17.48 39.09
CA GLY A 88 2.78 16.06 38.97
C GLY A 88 3.89 15.14 39.43
N GLY A 89 5.01 15.67 39.96
CA GLY A 89 6.17 14.94 40.48
C GLY A 89 6.06 14.56 41.96
N SER A 90 7.21 14.18 42.57
CA SER A 90 7.30 13.92 43.99
C SER A 90 8.64 14.47 44.52
N PRO A 91 8.63 15.62 45.24
CA PRO A 91 7.46 16.39 45.65
C PRO A 91 6.72 17.00 44.43
N ASN A 92 5.42 17.23 44.62
CA ASN A 92 4.63 17.93 43.59
C ASN A 92 4.80 19.43 43.79
N ASP A 93 5.31 20.12 42.77
CA ASP A 93 5.39 21.56 42.77
C ASP A 93 4.05 22.19 42.39
N LEU A 94 3.61 23.19 43.21
CA LEU A 94 2.37 23.97 42.99
C LEU A 94 2.66 25.32 42.31
N SER A 95 3.91 25.62 42.08
CA SER A 95 4.42 26.89 41.48
C SER A 95 5.40 26.63 40.34
N PRO A 96 5.09 25.80 39.34
CA PRO A 96 6.06 25.15 38.43
C PRO A 96 6.69 26.11 37.41
N ALA A 97 6.57 27.40 37.55
CA ALA A 97 7.13 28.40 36.63
C ALA A 97 8.31 29.14 37.26
N ASP A 98 9.42 28.45 37.52
CA ASP A 98 10.61 28.92 38.26
C ASP A 98 11.35 30.03 37.52
N TYR A 99 11.53 29.85 36.21
CA TYR A 99 12.17 30.87 35.36
C TYR A 99 11.69 30.72 33.91
N ARG A 100 12.06 31.71 33.08
CA ARG A 100 11.71 31.74 31.67
C ARG A 100 12.94 31.48 30.81
N LEU A 101 12.85 30.49 29.92
CA LEU A 101 13.83 30.24 28.86
C LEU A 101 13.42 31.03 27.62
N VAL A 102 14.31 31.92 27.19
CA VAL A 102 14.14 32.72 25.98
C VAL A 102 15.04 32.15 24.89
N HIS A 103 14.45 31.76 23.78
CA HIS A 103 15.15 31.32 22.57
C HIS A 103 14.90 32.33 21.46
N ILE A 104 15.98 32.74 20.77
CA ILE A 104 15.93 33.67 19.63
C ILE A 104 16.58 32.98 18.44
N GLU A 105 15.86 32.92 17.35
CA GLU A 105 16.35 32.53 16.03
C GLU A 105 16.41 33.75 15.11
N VAL A 106 17.52 33.93 14.40
CA VAL A 106 17.69 35.00 13.41
C VAL A 106 17.95 34.39 12.05
N VAL A 107 17.08 34.67 11.10
CA VAL A 107 17.11 34.19 9.72
C VAL A 107 17.32 35.37 8.76
N CYS A 108 18.04 35.16 7.67
CA CYS A 108 18.08 36.12 6.56
C CYS A 108 17.42 35.50 5.33
N PRO A 109 16.13 35.83 5.02
CA PRO A 109 15.39 35.21 3.91
C PRO A 109 15.97 35.46 2.53
N THR A 110 16.68 36.59 2.37
CA THR A 110 17.27 37.01 1.09
C THR A 110 18.74 36.62 0.93
N CYS A 111 19.37 36.06 1.98
CA CYS A 111 20.80 35.75 1.98
C CYS A 111 21.04 34.32 1.47
N ILE A 112 21.79 34.19 0.38
CA ILE A 112 22.12 32.87 -0.21
C ILE A 112 23.07 32.11 0.74
N ASN A 113 22.74 30.87 1.08
CA ASN A 113 23.50 29.96 1.96
C ASN A 113 23.69 30.49 3.41
N PHE A 114 22.79 31.32 3.89
CA PHE A 114 22.78 31.73 5.29
C PHE A 114 22.08 30.64 6.12
N SER A 115 22.79 30.11 7.12
CA SER A 115 22.18 29.20 8.11
C SER A 115 21.69 30.04 9.29
N PRO A 116 20.48 29.80 9.81
CA PRO A 116 19.95 30.49 10.99
C PRO A 116 20.93 30.51 12.15
N VAL A 117 20.85 31.56 12.96
CA VAL A 117 21.63 31.70 14.18
C VAL A 117 20.71 31.61 15.37
N HIS A 118 21.01 30.69 16.29
CA HIS A 118 20.19 30.40 17.46
C HIS A 118 20.91 30.75 18.75
N PHE A 119 20.21 31.41 19.67
CA PHE A 119 20.73 31.71 21.00
C PHE A 119 19.64 31.50 22.05
N THR A 120 20.07 31.18 23.29
CA THR A 120 19.19 31.01 24.44
C THR A 120 19.67 31.81 25.63
N THR A 121 18.76 32.26 26.49
CA THR A 121 19.04 32.83 27.78
C THR A 121 17.95 32.56 28.79
N TYR A 122 18.27 32.65 30.06
CA TYR A 122 17.30 32.50 31.16
C TYR A 122 16.98 33.88 31.79
N VAL A 123 15.72 34.03 32.19
CA VAL A 123 15.23 35.18 32.95
C VAL A 123 14.50 34.66 34.20
N GLY A 124 15.04 34.91 35.38
CA GLY A 124 14.43 34.52 36.67
C GLY A 124 13.58 35.62 37.27
N PRO A 125 12.57 35.27 38.11
CA PRO A 125 11.78 36.20 38.88
C PRO A 125 12.64 36.89 39.93
N ARG A 126 12.22 38.10 40.38
CA ARG A 126 12.89 38.83 41.46
C ARG A 126 12.25 38.60 42.83
N ALA A 127 11.16 37.91 42.87
CA ALA A 127 10.35 37.63 44.10
C ALA A 127 10.27 36.12 44.33
N LEU A 128 9.88 35.74 45.56
CA LEU A 128 9.55 34.36 45.88
C LEU A 128 8.26 33.94 45.11
N GLU A 129 8.26 32.72 44.72
CA GLU A 129 7.13 32.08 44.03
C GLU A 129 5.89 32.03 44.90
N SER A 130 4.76 32.02 44.24
CA SER A 130 3.43 31.81 44.86
C SER A 130 2.68 30.72 44.09
N ALA A 131 1.91 29.90 44.80
CA ALA A 131 1.14 28.83 44.18
C ALA A 131 0.31 29.34 42.99
N SER A 132 0.48 28.68 41.86
CA SER A 132 -0.21 29.02 40.62
C SER A 132 -1.69 28.62 40.66
N THR A 133 -2.54 29.42 40.00
CA THR A 133 -3.95 29.07 39.71
C THR A 133 -4.11 28.36 38.36
N ASN A 134 -2.99 28.08 37.69
CA ASN A 134 -2.93 27.41 36.39
C ASN A 134 -2.57 25.92 36.57
N GLY A 135 -2.52 25.18 35.47
CA GLY A 135 -2.04 23.81 35.41
C GLY A 135 -0.88 23.65 34.42
N ALA A 136 -0.64 22.45 33.95
CA ALA A 136 0.34 22.19 32.90
C ALA A 136 -0.22 21.29 31.82
N LEU A 137 0.27 21.49 30.59
CA LEU A 137 -0.07 20.69 29.42
C LEU A 137 1.22 20.15 28.79
N PHE A 138 1.42 18.83 28.84
CA PHE A 138 2.54 18.17 28.19
C PHE A 138 2.09 17.45 26.95
N VAL A 139 2.72 17.76 25.83
CA VAL A 139 2.51 17.10 24.54
C VAL A 139 3.68 16.17 24.28
N ARG A 140 3.44 14.86 24.24
CA ARG A 140 4.44 13.86 23.92
C ARG A 140 4.27 13.39 22.49
N VAL A 141 5.36 13.35 21.72
CA VAL A 141 5.38 12.86 20.34
C VAL A 141 6.35 11.71 20.20
N PHE A 142 5.86 10.59 19.65
CA PHE A 142 6.64 9.37 19.46
C PHE A 142 6.36 8.75 18.08
N ASP A 143 7.27 7.91 17.59
CA ASP A 143 7.13 7.18 16.34
C ASP A 143 6.40 5.84 16.50
N ALA A 144 6.24 5.09 15.41
CA ALA A 144 5.58 3.78 15.41
C ALA A 144 6.29 2.73 16.28
N ALA A 145 7.57 2.91 16.59
CA ALA A 145 8.36 2.06 17.48
C ALA A 145 8.34 2.56 18.95
N GLY A 146 7.60 3.65 19.24
CA GLY A 146 7.52 4.26 20.58
C GLY A 146 8.71 5.13 20.93
N GLN A 147 9.62 5.43 19.96
CA GLN A 147 10.77 6.29 20.18
C GLN A 147 10.37 7.77 20.11
N PRO A 148 11.03 8.67 20.87
CA PRO A 148 10.72 10.08 20.84
C PRO A 148 10.97 10.69 19.46
N VAL A 149 10.06 11.52 19.00
CA VAL A 149 10.24 12.34 17.78
C VAL A 149 10.71 13.73 18.18
N VAL A 150 12.01 13.94 18.08
CA VAL A 150 12.67 15.22 18.39
C VAL A 150 12.39 16.24 17.29
N GLY A 151 12.11 17.49 17.65
CA GLY A 151 11.88 18.59 16.70
C GLY A 151 10.62 18.35 15.84
N ALA A 152 9.59 17.75 16.39
CA ALA A 152 8.26 17.77 15.80
C ALA A 152 7.60 19.12 16.08
N ASP A 153 7.02 19.71 15.05
CA ASP A 153 6.26 20.96 15.16
C ASP A 153 4.96 20.68 15.93
N VAL A 154 4.72 21.42 16.99
CA VAL A 154 3.53 21.35 17.81
C VAL A 154 2.85 22.71 17.81
N HIS A 155 1.62 22.74 17.31
CA HIS A 155 0.74 23.89 17.37
C HIS A 155 -0.32 23.66 18.44
N VAL A 156 -0.44 24.59 19.39
CA VAL A 156 -1.45 24.56 20.44
C VAL A 156 -2.23 25.86 20.41
N GLU A 157 -3.56 25.75 20.36
CA GLU A 157 -4.45 26.90 20.34
C GLU A 157 -5.54 26.78 21.41
N ASN A 158 -5.85 27.91 22.11
CA ASN A 158 -6.98 28.00 22.98
C ASN A 158 -7.77 29.27 22.65
N ASN A 159 -8.82 29.11 21.85
CA ASN A 159 -9.70 30.17 21.38
C ASN A 159 -10.69 30.63 22.44
N LEU A 160 -10.81 29.93 23.56
CA LEU A 160 -11.70 30.29 24.68
C LEU A 160 -11.01 31.20 25.68
N ALA A 161 -9.69 31.32 25.63
CA ALA A 161 -8.91 32.20 26.47
C ALA A 161 -8.98 33.66 25.98
N VAL A 162 -8.83 34.61 26.92
CA VAL A 162 -8.74 36.05 26.60
C VAL A 162 -7.49 36.61 27.28
N PRO A 163 -6.46 36.98 26.52
CA PRO A 163 -6.35 36.88 25.06
C PRO A 163 -6.31 35.42 24.57
N VAL A 164 -6.60 35.20 23.27
CA VAL A 164 -6.44 33.88 22.62
C VAL A 164 -4.99 33.43 22.77
N ILE A 165 -4.80 32.17 23.15
CA ILE A 165 -3.48 31.58 23.32
C ILE A 165 -3.12 30.84 22.04
N VAL A 166 -1.93 31.13 21.47
CA VAL A 166 -1.35 30.43 20.33
C VAL A 166 0.12 30.11 20.62
N ILE A 167 0.46 28.83 20.62
CA ILE A 167 1.82 28.35 20.81
C ILE A 167 2.24 27.59 19.55
N ASN A 168 3.35 27.99 18.95
CA ASN A 168 4.03 27.25 17.91
C ASN A 168 5.42 26.93 18.43
N ASP A 169 5.73 25.67 18.62
CA ASP A 169 6.97 25.23 19.21
C ASP A 169 7.34 23.80 18.77
N THR A 170 8.49 23.31 19.16
CA THR A 170 8.96 21.99 18.78
C THR A 170 9.23 21.11 20.00
N THR A 171 9.15 19.79 19.80
CA THR A 171 9.48 18.80 20.81
C THR A 171 10.97 18.77 21.12
N ASP A 172 11.31 18.53 22.39
CA ASP A 172 12.66 18.36 22.90
C ASP A 172 13.29 17.00 22.57
N SER A 173 14.48 16.70 23.14
CA SER A 173 15.21 15.43 22.96
C SER A 173 14.44 14.19 23.42
N ASP A 174 13.51 14.33 24.33
CA ASP A 174 12.68 13.26 24.87
C ASP A 174 11.31 13.18 24.18
N GLY A 175 11.11 14.00 23.13
CA GLY A 175 9.87 14.06 22.35
C GLY A 175 8.76 14.82 23.07
N PHE A 176 9.07 15.70 24.02
CA PHE A 176 8.07 16.49 24.74
C PHE A 176 8.08 17.96 24.33
N LEU A 177 6.89 18.56 24.28
CA LEU A 177 6.68 19.97 24.51
C LEU A 177 5.99 20.14 25.85
N LYS A 178 6.66 20.79 26.80
CA LYS A 178 6.15 21.03 28.16
C LYS A 178 5.65 22.47 28.26
N ILE A 179 4.35 22.64 28.41
CA ILE A 179 3.69 23.93 28.60
C ILE A 179 3.29 24.04 30.07
N VAL A 180 4.14 24.74 30.82
CA VAL A 180 3.98 24.94 32.25
C VAL A 180 3.21 26.23 32.49
N ASP A 181 2.37 26.24 33.53
CA ASP A 181 1.54 27.38 33.91
C ASP A 181 0.46 27.75 32.88
N ALA A 182 -0.16 26.71 32.28
CA ALA A 182 -1.25 26.84 31.31
C ALA A 182 -2.58 27.19 32.00
N PRO A 183 -3.31 28.20 31.53
CA PRO A 183 -4.62 28.57 32.08
C PRO A 183 -5.61 27.39 32.04
N PRO A 184 -6.44 27.21 33.10
CA PRO A 184 -7.39 26.12 33.13
C PRO A 184 -8.50 26.28 32.07
N GLY A 185 -8.93 25.18 31.48
CA GLY A 185 -9.99 25.17 30.47
C GLY A 185 -10.43 23.75 30.14
N VAL A 186 -11.75 23.55 30.03
CA VAL A 186 -12.32 22.23 29.73
C VAL A 186 -12.46 22.06 28.21
N GLY A 187 -11.77 21.09 27.62
CA GLY A 187 -11.79 20.85 26.18
C GLY A 187 -11.37 22.08 25.37
N ALA A 188 -10.48 22.92 25.95
CA ALA A 188 -10.18 24.23 25.42
C ALA A 188 -8.92 24.25 24.54
N TYR A 189 -8.05 23.28 24.69
CA TYR A 189 -6.75 23.25 23.99
C TYR A 189 -6.81 22.34 22.77
N GLU A 190 -6.80 22.95 21.60
CA GLU A 190 -6.62 22.30 20.32
C GLU A 190 -5.12 22.08 20.06
N ILE A 191 -4.74 20.86 19.69
CA ILE A 191 -3.35 20.49 19.50
C ILE A 191 -3.21 19.79 18.15
N SER A 192 -2.25 20.24 17.35
CA SER A 192 -1.82 19.55 16.15
C SER A 192 -0.30 19.33 16.15
N VAL A 193 0.12 18.19 15.62
CA VAL A 193 1.51 17.76 15.59
C VAL A 193 1.88 17.34 14.17
N SER A 194 3.01 17.85 13.69
CA SER A 194 3.53 17.53 12.37
C SER A 194 5.06 17.54 12.36
N LYS A 195 5.63 16.94 11.31
CA LYS A 195 7.06 17.05 11.00
C LYS A 195 7.26 16.80 9.51
N SER A 196 8.18 17.54 8.90
CA SER A 196 8.46 17.38 7.46
C SER A 196 8.81 15.92 7.11
N GLY A 197 8.10 15.33 6.15
CA GLY A 197 8.24 13.92 5.75
C GLY A 197 7.60 12.89 6.67
N TYR A 198 6.86 13.34 7.70
CA TYR A 198 6.10 12.49 8.63
C TYR A 198 4.60 12.65 8.41
N SER A 199 3.82 11.72 8.94
CA SER A 199 2.38 11.88 9.11
C SER A 199 2.07 12.98 10.14
N SER A 200 0.82 13.41 10.20
CA SER A 200 0.35 14.36 11.21
C SER A 200 -0.71 13.75 12.10
N GLU A 201 -0.86 14.30 13.31
CA GLU A 201 -1.91 13.92 14.23
C GLU A 201 -2.45 15.17 14.98
N GLN A 202 -3.72 15.14 15.39
CA GLN A 202 -4.35 16.27 16.07
C GLN A 202 -5.44 15.82 17.03
N THR A 203 -5.87 16.72 17.89
CA THR A 203 -7.08 16.61 18.68
C THR A 203 -8.30 17.06 17.88
N HIS A 204 -9.48 16.64 18.29
CA HIS A 204 -10.76 16.98 17.63
C HIS A 204 -11.78 17.48 18.64
N GLU A 205 -12.67 18.37 18.21
CA GLU A 205 -13.76 18.85 19.03
C GLU A 205 -14.75 17.72 19.37
N ALA A 206 -15.07 17.55 20.63
CA ALA A 206 -16.07 16.58 21.07
C ALA A 206 -17.50 17.07 20.71
N GLY A 207 -18.33 16.16 20.20
CA GLY A 207 -19.70 16.50 19.76
C GLY A 207 -19.78 17.11 18.36
N ALA A 208 -18.66 17.24 17.63
CA ALA A 208 -18.64 17.78 16.27
C ALA A 208 -19.44 16.91 15.28
N PRO A 209 -20.18 17.52 14.33
CA PRO A 209 -20.82 16.75 13.26
C PRO A 209 -19.84 15.89 12.49
N GLY A 210 -20.12 14.60 12.39
CA GLY A 210 -19.24 13.64 11.71
C GLY A 210 -18.17 12.98 12.59
N ASN A 211 -17.82 13.55 13.74
CA ASN A 211 -16.96 12.92 14.75
C ASN A 211 -17.41 13.28 16.18
N PRO A 212 -18.56 12.78 16.63
CA PRO A 212 -19.12 13.17 17.92
C PRO A 212 -18.30 12.67 19.12
N ASN A 213 -17.61 11.55 18.97
CA ASN A 213 -16.82 10.93 20.03
C ASN A 213 -15.37 10.71 19.56
N PRO A 214 -14.56 11.79 19.50
CA PRO A 214 -13.18 11.67 19.03
C PRO A 214 -12.33 10.81 19.97
N THR A 215 -11.42 10.03 19.39
CA THR A 215 -10.44 9.25 20.15
C THR A 215 -9.44 10.13 20.90
N LYS A 216 -9.20 11.34 20.40
CA LYS A 216 -8.40 12.40 21.02
C LYS A 216 -9.19 13.70 21.05
N PRO A 217 -10.00 13.96 22.10
CA PRO A 217 -10.69 15.25 22.24
C PRO A 217 -9.70 16.37 22.53
N HIS A 218 -10.10 17.63 22.32
CA HIS A 218 -9.34 18.79 22.77
C HIS A 218 -9.01 18.67 24.26
N ALA A 219 -7.78 19.08 24.62
CA ALA A 219 -7.26 18.87 25.96
C ALA A 219 -7.96 19.75 27.00
N THR A 220 -8.19 19.18 28.18
CA THR A 220 -8.64 19.88 29.38
C THR A 220 -7.45 20.11 30.30
N VAL A 221 -7.20 21.34 30.68
CA VAL A 221 -6.23 21.71 31.70
C VAL A 221 -6.98 22.08 32.99
N ALA A 222 -6.63 21.46 34.12
CA ALA A 222 -7.17 21.74 35.43
C ALA A 222 -6.12 22.45 36.30
N VAL A 223 -6.61 23.25 37.26
CA VAL A 223 -5.73 23.99 38.21
C VAL A 223 -4.80 23.03 38.94
N GLN A 224 -3.50 23.38 38.96
CA GLN A 224 -2.44 22.63 39.65
C GLN A 224 -2.37 21.12 39.27
N GLN A 225 -2.79 20.79 38.06
CA GLN A 225 -2.73 19.41 37.55
C GLN A 225 -1.98 19.37 36.23
N LEU A 226 -1.28 18.25 36.04
CA LEU A 226 -0.63 17.93 34.78
C LEU A 226 -1.61 17.17 33.87
N THR A 227 -1.87 17.74 32.69
CA THR A 227 -2.52 17.06 31.58
C THR A 227 -1.48 16.64 30.57
N GLN A 228 -1.42 15.35 30.21
CA GLN A 228 -0.52 14.85 29.19
C GLN A 228 -1.28 14.20 28.05
N LEU A 229 -0.99 14.63 26.82
CA LEU A 229 -1.46 13.98 25.60
C LEU A 229 -0.28 13.42 24.80
N SER A 230 -0.54 12.27 24.16
CA SER A 230 0.46 11.58 23.34
C SER A 230 0.02 11.47 21.89
N PHE A 231 0.93 11.76 20.97
CA PHE A 231 0.71 11.75 19.53
C PHE A 231 1.73 10.83 18.86
N ALA A 232 1.26 10.01 17.94
CA ALA A 232 2.09 9.09 17.20
C ALA A 232 2.20 9.56 15.74
N ILE A 233 3.37 10.00 15.33
CA ILE A 233 3.68 10.36 13.93
C ILE A 233 4.95 9.65 13.48
N ASP A 234 5.01 9.22 12.22
CA ASP A 234 6.18 8.60 11.67
C ASP A 234 6.34 8.96 10.19
N ARG A 235 7.47 8.60 9.61
CA ARG A 235 7.74 8.87 8.20
C ARG A 235 6.64 8.30 7.32
N THR A 236 6.19 9.12 6.38
CA THR A 236 5.16 8.71 5.43
C THR A 236 5.70 7.71 4.42
N SER A 237 4.80 6.91 3.89
CA SER A 237 5.05 5.84 2.94
C SER A 237 4.36 6.10 1.61
N THR A 238 4.77 5.36 0.59
CA THR A 238 4.18 5.41 -0.75
C THR A 238 3.61 4.04 -1.10
N LEU A 239 2.39 4.00 -1.58
CA LEU A 239 1.75 2.81 -2.15
C LEU A 239 1.69 2.95 -3.68
N ASN A 240 2.35 2.05 -4.41
CA ASN A 240 2.28 1.95 -5.85
C ASN A 240 1.27 0.87 -6.24
N VAL A 241 0.11 1.28 -6.70
CA VAL A 241 -0.94 0.36 -7.14
C VAL A 241 -0.82 0.13 -8.64
N SER A 242 -0.92 -1.13 -9.07
CA SER A 242 -1.06 -1.51 -10.47
C SER A 242 -2.28 -2.39 -10.67
N SER A 243 -3.07 -2.14 -11.71
CA SER A 243 -4.20 -2.97 -12.12
C SER A 243 -3.85 -3.75 -13.37
N VAL A 244 -3.91 -5.08 -13.28
CA VAL A 244 -3.48 -6.00 -14.33
C VAL A 244 -4.39 -7.24 -14.36
N THR A 245 -4.36 -7.98 -15.47
CA THR A 245 -4.92 -9.33 -15.54
C THR A 245 -4.00 -10.36 -14.87
N ASP A 246 -4.44 -11.60 -14.72
CA ASP A 246 -3.61 -12.74 -14.26
C ASP A 246 -2.44 -13.06 -15.21
N THR A 247 -2.51 -12.57 -16.44
CA THR A 247 -1.41 -12.61 -17.43
C THR A 247 -0.59 -11.32 -17.48
N CYS A 248 -0.62 -10.50 -16.42
CA CYS A 248 0.12 -9.24 -16.32
C CYS A 248 -0.20 -8.18 -17.37
N THR A 249 -1.30 -8.30 -18.11
CA THR A 249 -1.73 -7.26 -19.05
C THR A 249 -2.27 -6.06 -18.27
N PRO A 250 -1.72 -4.84 -18.43
CA PRO A 250 -2.22 -3.65 -17.76
C PRO A 250 -3.66 -3.33 -18.15
N ILE A 251 -4.47 -2.98 -17.17
CA ILE A 251 -5.86 -2.52 -17.35
C ILE A 251 -5.98 -1.14 -16.70
N GLY A 252 -6.21 -0.13 -17.53
CA GLY A 252 -6.32 1.26 -17.07
C GLY A 252 -7.71 1.62 -16.56
N SER A 253 -7.77 2.76 -15.84
CA SER A 253 -9.02 3.38 -15.36
C SER A 253 -9.84 2.51 -14.41
N ILE A 254 -9.17 1.76 -13.52
CA ILE A 254 -9.82 0.94 -12.51
C ILE A 254 -10.12 1.76 -11.26
N ASP A 255 -11.39 1.78 -10.86
CA ASP A 255 -11.90 2.46 -9.67
C ASP A 255 -11.77 1.58 -8.41
N PHE A 256 -11.19 2.15 -7.35
CA PHE A 256 -11.11 1.51 -6.04
C PHE A 256 -11.09 2.55 -4.91
N SER A 257 -11.47 2.17 -3.70
CA SER A 257 -11.30 2.99 -2.51
C SER A 257 -10.33 2.33 -1.54
N LEU A 258 -9.46 3.16 -0.94
CA LEU A 258 -8.47 2.75 0.05
C LEU A 258 -8.86 3.32 1.41
N SER A 259 -8.92 2.49 2.44
CA SER A 259 -9.23 2.87 3.81
C SER A 259 -8.22 2.30 4.79
N GLY A 260 -7.75 3.14 5.74
CA GLY A 260 -6.91 2.71 6.86
C GLY A 260 -7.75 2.16 8.02
N ALA A 261 -7.13 1.45 8.92
CA ALA A 261 -7.77 0.91 10.13
C ALA A 261 -7.75 1.89 11.31
N LYS A 262 -6.89 2.92 11.29
CA LYS A 262 -6.81 3.92 12.35
C LYS A 262 -8.08 4.76 12.42
N LEU A 263 -8.57 4.96 13.65
CA LEU A 263 -9.77 5.73 13.93
C LEU A 263 -9.42 7.07 14.58
N ILE A 264 -10.12 8.13 14.17
CA ILE A 264 -10.12 9.43 14.84
C ILE A 264 -11.37 9.63 15.69
N GLY A 265 -12.38 8.75 15.58
CA GLY A 265 -13.60 8.74 16.40
C GLY A 265 -14.25 7.38 16.46
N THR A 266 -15.15 7.21 17.46
CA THR A 266 -15.86 5.96 17.70
C THR A 266 -17.36 6.25 17.91
N SER A 267 -18.20 5.25 17.61
CA SER A 267 -19.66 5.35 17.81
C SER A 267 -20.33 6.59 17.15
N PRO A 268 -20.30 6.71 15.80
CA PRO A 268 -19.80 5.76 14.82
C PRO A 268 -18.28 5.79 14.64
N ASP A 269 -17.71 4.73 14.08
CA ASP A 269 -16.29 4.71 13.71
C ASP A 269 -16.00 5.74 12.61
N VAL A 270 -15.00 6.58 12.86
CA VAL A 270 -14.51 7.59 11.91
C VAL A 270 -13.08 7.25 11.56
N LEU A 271 -12.87 6.84 10.30
CA LEU A 271 -11.54 6.47 9.80
C LEU A 271 -10.64 7.70 9.67
N LYS A 272 -9.38 7.57 10.07
CA LYS A 272 -8.37 8.60 9.86
C LYS A 272 -8.07 8.81 8.36
N TYR A 273 -8.11 7.72 7.58
CA TYR A 273 -7.91 7.76 6.14
C TYR A 273 -8.97 6.94 5.40
N SER A 274 -9.64 7.57 4.44
CA SER A 274 -10.51 6.91 3.47
C SER A 274 -10.58 7.78 2.21
N ALA A 275 -10.20 7.23 1.06
CA ALA A 275 -10.20 7.96 -0.21
C ALA A 275 -10.48 7.05 -1.39
N SER A 276 -11.15 7.59 -2.42
CA SER A 276 -11.35 6.93 -3.71
C SER A 276 -10.20 7.26 -4.65
N HIS A 277 -9.79 6.27 -5.43
CA HIS A 277 -8.70 6.36 -6.39
C HIS A 277 -9.07 5.70 -7.71
N VAL A 278 -8.39 6.14 -8.77
CA VAL A 278 -8.50 5.56 -10.13
C VAL A 278 -7.09 5.32 -10.64
N THR A 279 -6.83 4.17 -11.26
CA THR A 279 -5.58 3.93 -11.98
C THR A 279 -5.57 4.71 -13.30
N ASP A 280 -4.40 5.14 -13.76
CA ASP A 280 -4.25 5.82 -15.05
C ASP A 280 -4.50 4.88 -16.25
N GLY A 281 -4.37 5.40 -17.47
CA GLY A 281 -4.55 4.62 -18.71
C GLY A 281 -3.55 3.45 -18.88
N SER A 282 -2.47 3.44 -18.11
CA SER A 282 -1.47 2.36 -18.06
C SER A 282 -1.70 1.39 -16.89
N GLY A 283 -2.80 1.57 -16.15
CA GLY A 283 -3.12 0.75 -14.98
C GLY A 283 -2.30 1.08 -13.72
N LEU A 284 -1.73 2.29 -13.62
CA LEU A 284 -0.87 2.66 -12.51
C LEU A 284 -1.49 3.76 -11.64
N LYS A 285 -1.25 3.70 -10.33
CA LYS A 285 -1.57 4.76 -9.37
C LYS A 285 -0.55 4.79 -8.25
N THR A 286 0.16 5.90 -8.12
CA THR A 286 1.01 6.17 -6.95
C THR A 286 0.23 6.98 -5.93
N ILE A 287 0.20 6.53 -4.68
CA ILE A 287 -0.44 7.20 -3.55
C ILE A 287 0.68 7.53 -2.55
N PRO A 288 1.19 8.77 -2.57
CA PRO A 288 2.25 9.21 -1.67
C PRO A 288 1.70 9.62 -0.30
N THR A 289 2.60 9.84 0.64
CA THR A 289 2.31 10.44 1.96
C THR A 289 1.29 9.69 2.81
N LEU A 290 1.19 8.37 2.62
CA LEU A 290 0.39 7.52 3.48
C LEU A 290 1.06 7.33 4.84
N GLU A 291 0.26 7.36 5.90
CA GLU A 291 0.70 6.98 7.23
C GLU A 291 0.87 5.45 7.35
N TRP A 292 1.71 4.97 8.25
CA TRP A 292 1.76 3.54 8.57
C TRP A 292 0.42 3.09 9.17
N ASP A 293 -0.16 2.08 8.59
CA ASP A 293 -1.47 1.55 8.98
C ASP A 293 -1.70 0.18 8.33
N THR A 294 -2.82 -0.43 8.67
CA THR A 294 -3.36 -1.58 7.96
C THR A 294 -4.47 -1.10 7.03
N TYR A 295 -4.25 -1.25 5.73
CA TYR A 295 -5.16 -0.75 4.71
C TYR A 295 -6.02 -1.85 4.11
N ASN A 296 -7.29 -1.53 3.86
CA ASN A 296 -8.21 -2.32 3.06
C ASN A 296 -8.54 -1.60 1.76
N ILE A 297 -8.83 -2.39 0.73
CA ILE A 297 -9.31 -1.88 -0.55
C ILE A 297 -10.72 -2.40 -0.78
N ALA A 298 -11.66 -1.49 -1.04
CA ALA A 298 -12.95 -1.81 -1.61
C ALA A 298 -12.88 -1.55 -3.12
N PHE A 299 -13.22 -2.57 -3.89
CA PHE A 299 -13.22 -2.51 -5.35
C PHE A 299 -14.58 -1.98 -5.81
N THR A 300 -14.59 -0.90 -6.58
CA THR A 300 -15.80 -0.17 -6.94
C THR A 300 -16.02 -0.07 -8.46
N ASP A 301 -15.16 -0.72 -9.25
CA ASP A 301 -15.22 -0.66 -10.71
C ASP A 301 -16.52 -1.24 -11.28
N GLY A 302 -17.02 -0.60 -12.34
CA GLY A 302 -18.28 -0.98 -13.00
C GLY A 302 -18.12 -2.04 -14.08
N SER A 303 -16.93 -2.21 -14.65
CA SER A 303 -16.63 -3.03 -15.83
C SER A 303 -15.83 -4.28 -15.55
N TYR A 304 -15.17 -4.31 -14.38
CA TYR A 304 -14.29 -5.39 -13.95
C TYR A 304 -14.69 -5.90 -12.57
N ASP A 305 -14.28 -7.13 -12.26
CA ASP A 305 -14.32 -7.74 -10.93
C ASP A 305 -12.89 -7.91 -10.41
N LEU A 306 -12.71 -7.81 -9.09
CA LEU A 306 -11.44 -8.12 -8.45
C LEU A 306 -11.27 -9.64 -8.38
N SER A 307 -10.32 -10.18 -9.12
CA SER A 307 -10.00 -11.61 -9.14
C SER A 307 -8.86 -12.00 -8.19
N GLY A 308 -8.18 -11.01 -7.60
CA GLY A 308 -7.17 -11.23 -6.57
C GLY A 308 -6.33 -10.01 -6.27
N THR A 309 -5.43 -10.12 -5.28
CA THR A 309 -4.48 -9.06 -4.90
C THR A 309 -3.11 -9.61 -4.56
N ILE A 310 -2.07 -8.83 -4.83
CA ILE A 310 -0.69 -9.14 -4.44
C ILE A 310 -0.05 -7.88 -3.82
N PRO A 311 0.32 -7.89 -2.54
CA PRO A 311 0.06 -8.92 -1.53
C PRO A 311 -1.43 -9.07 -1.17
N LEU A 312 -1.73 -10.03 -0.30
CA LEU A 312 -3.08 -10.27 0.20
C LEU A 312 -3.57 -9.10 1.07
N LEU A 313 -4.86 -8.80 1.01
CA LEU A 313 -5.53 -7.85 1.90
C LEU A 313 -5.93 -8.52 3.24
N PRO A 314 -5.91 -7.76 4.36
CA PRO A 314 -5.51 -6.36 4.49
C PRO A 314 -4.00 -6.14 4.33
N LEU A 315 -3.62 -4.98 3.78
CA LEU A 315 -2.23 -4.62 3.52
C LEU A 315 -1.65 -3.83 4.70
N THR A 316 -0.61 -4.34 5.35
CA THR A 316 0.15 -3.58 6.36
C THR A 316 1.22 -2.73 5.68
N LEU A 317 1.15 -1.42 5.87
CA LEU A 317 2.11 -0.46 5.37
C LEU A 317 2.98 0.03 6.52
N ASN A 318 4.27 -0.30 6.49
CA ASN A 318 5.23 0.14 7.50
C ASN A 318 5.69 1.59 7.24
N PRO A 319 6.22 2.30 8.25
CA PRO A 319 6.78 3.63 8.07
C PRO A 319 7.91 3.65 7.03
N ASN A 320 8.03 4.76 6.29
CA ASN A 320 9.10 4.98 5.30
C ASN A 320 9.19 3.88 4.22
N ALA A 321 8.10 3.21 3.91
CA ALA A 321 8.06 2.14 2.93
C ALA A 321 7.63 2.65 1.55
N ALA A 322 8.18 2.03 0.50
CA ALA A 322 7.62 2.05 -0.85
C ALA A 322 7.08 0.65 -1.13
N GLN A 323 5.77 0.49 -1.13
CA GLN A 323 5.10 -0.79 -1.27
C GLN A 323 4.41 -0.89 -2.62
N ASP A 324 4.73 -1.94 -3.37
CA ASP A 324 4.00 -2.29 -4.58
C ASP A 324 2.77 -3.14 -4.23
N PHE A 325 1.66 -2.85 -4.89
CA PHE A 325 0.40 -3.55 -4.72
C PHE A 325 -0.27 -3.77 -6.06
N LYS A 326 -0.67 -5.01 -6.35
CA LYS A 326 -1.36 -5.36 -7.59
C LYS A 326 -2.83 -5.68 -7.32
N LEU A 327 -3.70 -5.04 -8.09
CA LEU A 327 -5.10 -5.42 -8.28
C LEU A 327 -5.15 -6.35 -9.50
N ILE A 328 -5.45 -7.62 -9.27
CA ILE A 328 -5.66 -8.55 -10.37
C ILE A 328 -7.15 -8.50 -10.72
N VAL A 329 -7.45 -8.12 -11.96
CA VAL A 329 -8.83 -7.86 -12.40
C VAL A 329 -9.22 -8.79 -13.56
N ALA A 330 -10.50 -9.15 -13.59
CA ALA A 330 -11.11 -9.89 -14.67
C ALA A 330 -12.33 -9.12 -15.20
N PRO A 331 -12.75 -9.31 -16.47
CA PRO A 331 -14.00 -8.73 -16.95
C PRO A 331 -15.16 -9.09 -16.02
N LYS A 332 -16.07 -8.14 -15.83
CA LYS A 332 -17.20 -8.31 -14.93
C LYS A 332 -18.08 -9.47 -15.33
N ASP A 333 -18.33 -10.35 -14.39
CA ASP A 333 -19.27 -11.45 -14.53
C ASP A 333 -20.56 -11.13 -13.74
N PRO A 334 -21.74 -11.57 -14.18
CA PRO A 334 -22.98 -11.37 -13.43
C PRO A 334 -22.92 -11.89 -11.99
N ARG A 335 -22.18 -12.97 -11.75
CA ARG A 335 -21.91 -13.49 -10.39
C ARG A 335 -20.56 -14.17 -10.35
N SER A 336 -19.70 -13.66 -9.47
CA SER A 336 -18.35 -14.15 -9.26
C SER A 336 -18.00 -14.28 -7.78
N VAL A 337 -17.08 -15.18 -7.45
CA VAL A 337 -16.60 -15.40 -6.08
C VAL A 337 -15.08 -15.47 -6.06
N LEU A 338 -14.48 -14.59 -5.29
CA LEU A 338 -13.06 -14.64 -4.95
C LEU A 338 -12.86 -15.42 -3.64
N ILE A 339 -12.21 -16.57 -3.72
CA ILE A 339 -11.90 -17.39 -2.55
C ILE A 339 -10.44 -17.21 -2.18
N THR A 340 -10.19 -16.90 -0.92
CA THR A 340 -8.86 -16.79 -0.33
C THR A 340 -8.66 -17.91 0.66
N VAL A 341 -7.61 -18.70 0.48
CA VAL A 341 -7.24 -19.79 1.40
C VAL A 341 -5.99 -19.40 2.17
N LYS A 342 -6.05 -19.49 3.49
CA LYS A 342 -4.95 -19.18 4.41
C LYS A 342 -4.54 -20.40 5.23
N ASP A 343 -3.27 -20.44 5.59
CA ASP A 343 -2.74 -21.38 6.58
C ASP A 343 -3.16 -20.95 7.98
N GLY A 344 -3.76 -21.84 8.75
CA GLY A 344 -4.31 -21.53 10.07
C GLY A 344 -3.27 -21.18 11.13
N SER A 345 -2.03 -21.65 10.94
CA SER A 345 -0.94 -21.40 11.90
C SER A 345 -0.25 -20.06 11.62
N THR A 346 -0.06 -19.72 10.34
CA THR A 346 0.73 -18.55 9.92
C THR A 346 -0.12 -17.38 9.47
N GLN A 347 -1.39 -17.61 9.14
CA GLN A 347 -2.31 -16.67 8.49
C GLN A 347 -1.84 -16.18 7.12
N LEU A 348 -0.80 -16.81 6.56
CA LEU A 348 -0.28 -16.49 5.23
C LEU A 348 -1.13 -17.16 4.13
N PRO A 349 -1.16 -16.59 2.90
CA PRO A 349 -1.87 -17.19 1.79
C PRO A 349 -1.33 -18.58 1.45
N LEU A 350 -2.22 -19.57 1.33
CA LEU A 350 -1.87 -20.96 1.10
C LEU A 350 -2.06 -21.34 -0.37
N SER A 351 -0.97 -21.32 -1.13
CA SER A 351 -0.96 -21.76 -2.53
C SER A 351 -0.92 -23.28 -2.67
N GLY A 352 -1.45 -23.81 -3.79
CA GLY A 352 -1.49 -25.24 -4.08
C GLY A 352 -2.58 -26.01 -3.33
N ALA A 353 -3.57 -25.31 -2.77
CA ALA A 353 -4.79 -25.94 -2.26
C ALA A 353 -5.80 -26.13 -3.40
N SER A 354 -6.43 -27.29 -3.44
CA SER A 354 -7.55 -27.59 -4.35
C SER A 354 -8.82 -26.99 -3.77
N VAL A 355 -9.50 -26.16 -4.54
CA VAL A 355 -10.77 -25.49 -4.19
C VAL A 355 -11.82 -25.93 -5.20
N ARG A 356 -12.84 -26.70 -4.76
CA ARG A 356 -13.97 -27.13 -5.58
C ARG A 356 -15.21 -26.36 -5.19
N LEU A 357 -15.93 -25.88 -6.18
CA LEU A 357 -17.22 -25.24 -6.03
C LEU A 357 -18.27 -26.02 -6.85
N GLU A 358 -19.29 -26.55 -6.18
CA GLU A 358 -20.33 -27.37 -6.77
C GLU A 358 -21.71 -26.81 -6.41
N GLY A 359 -22.61 -26.64 -7.41
CA GLY A 359 -23.88 -25.99 -7.13
C GLY A 359 -24.88 -25.95 -8.29
N PRO A 360 -25.78 -24.97 -8.30
CA PRO A 360 -26.90 -24.89 -9.23
C PRO A 360 -26.51 -24.93 -10.70
N GLY A 361 -27.37 -25.55 -11.51
CA GLY A 361 -27.17 -25.68 -12.96
C GLY A 361 -26.12 -26.70 -13.36
N GLY A 362 -25.70 -27.58 -12.43
CA GLY A 362 -24.64 -28.57 -12.68
C GLY A 362 -23.24 -27.97 -12.67
N TYR A 363 -23.06 -26.78 -12.04
CA TYR A 363 -21.75 -26.17 -11.87
C TYR A 363 -20.89 -27.06 -10.97
N ASP A 364 -19.76 -27.48 -11.48
CA ASP A 364 -18.74 -28.25 -10.77
C ASP A 364 -17.38 -27.89 -11.32
N THR A 365 -16.67 -27.02 -10.61
CA THR A 365 -15.38 -26.51 -11.04
C THR A 365 -14.38 -26.61 -9.89
N THR A 366 -13.18 -27.11 -10.20
CA THR A 366 -12.07 -27.20 -9.26
C THR A 366 -10.91 -26.33 -9.76
N LEU A 367 -10.47 -25.40 -8.92
CA LEU A 367 -9.30 -24.54 -9.17
C LEU A 367 -8.24 -24.79 -8.10
N THR A 368 -6.98 -24.44 -8.41
CA THR A 368 -5.87 -24.55 -7.45
C THR A 368 -5.39 -23.16 -7.04
N THR A 369 -5.33 -22.87 -5.76
CA THR A 369 -4.91 -21.57 -5.25
C THR A 369 -3.49 -21.21 -5.68
N GLY A 370 -3.29 -19.94 -6.07
CA GLY A 370 -1.99 -19.42 -6.52
C GLY A 370 -1.55 -19.99 -7.88
N ARG A 371 -2.48 -20.41 -8.72
CA ARG A 371 -2.23 -20.83 -10.11
C ARG A 371 -3.13 -20.08 -11.08
N GLY A 372 -2.54 -19.55 -12.13
CA GLY A 372 -3.26 -19.07 -13.31
C GLY A 372 -3.77 -20.24 -14.14
N PHE A 373 -4.80 -19.97 -14.93
CA PHE A 373 -5.48 -20.95 -15.75
C PHE A 373 -5.79 -20.35 -17.12
N ILE A 374 -5.21 -20.92 -18.16
CA ILE A 374 -5.51 -20.54 -19.54
C ILE A 374 -6.21 -21.70 -20.23
N ARG A 375 -7.24 -21.38 -21.04
CA ARG A 375 -8.13 -22.36 -21.66
C ARG A 375 -8.43 -21.97 -23.10
N GLN A 376 -8.48 -22.98 -23.97
CA GLN A 376 -8.98 -22.87 -25.34
C GLN A 376 -10.12 -23.87 -25.55
N THR A 377 -11.27 -23.39 -26.05
CA THR A 377 -12.46 -24.18 -26.36
C THR A 377 -12.97 -23.96 -27.78
N ASP A 378 -12.26 -23.16 -28.59
CA ASP A 378 -12.64 -22.84 -29.95
C ASP A 378 -11.38 -22.71 -30.84
N TRP A 379 -11.43 -23.28 -32.01
CA TRP A 379 -10.38 -23.23 -33.03
C TRP A 379 -10.89 -22.63 -34.34
N SER A 380 -12.10 -22.03 -34.34
CA SER A 380 -12.79 -21.52 -35.55
C SER A 380 -12.10 -20.34 -36.22
N GLY A 381 -11.21 -19.66 -35.55
CA GLY A 381 -10.44 -18.53 -36.08
C GLY A 381 -9.50 -18.91 -37.23
N GLY A 382 -9.23 -20.19 -37.43
CA GLY A 382 -8.34 -20.69 -38.48
C GLY A 382 -6.85 -20.48 -38.19
N PRO A 383 -5.95 -20.77 -39.17
CA PRO A 383 -4.52 -20.62 -38.98
C PRO A 383 -4.15 -19.15 -38.90
N GLY A 384 -3.32 -18.83 -37.91
CA GLY A 384 -2.82 -17.47 -37.70
C GLY A 384 -2.68 -17.15 -36.21
N GLN A 385 -2.04 -16.02 -35.95
CA GLN A 385 -1.85 -15.48 -34.61
C GLN A 385 -1.82 -13.96 -34.70
N SER A 386 -2.99 -13.34 -34.57
CA SER A 386 -3.10 -11.88 -34.57
C SER A 386 -2.66 -11.25 -33.24
N SER A 387 -2.75 -12.03 -32.15
CA SER A 387 -2.27 -11.63 -30.82
C SER A 387 -1.91 -12.85 -29.98
N PHE A 388 -1.10 -12.67 -28.93
CA PHE A 388 -0.71 -13.73 -28.00
C PHE A 388 -1.83 -14.19 -27.08
N THR A 389 -2.94 -13.49 -27.06
CA THR A 389 -4.12 -13.79 -26.24
C THR A 389 -5.26 -14.36 -27.07
N ASP A 390 -5.09 -14.51 -28.38
CA ASP A 390 -6.12 -15.06 -29.25
C ASP A 390 -6.16 -16.58 -29.12
N THR A 391 -7.08 -17.08 -28.31
CA THR A 391 -7.30 -18.50 -28.04
C THR A 391 -8.25 -19.15 -29.04
N THR A 392 -8.77 -18.41 -30.03
CA THR A 392 -9.66 -18.93 -31.09
C THR A 392 -8.91 -19.39 -32.33
N HIS A 393 -7.61 -19.06 -32.43
CA HIS A 393 -6.77 -19.42 -33.56
C HIS A 393 -5.86 -20.61 -33.26
N PHE A 394 -5.36 -21.23 -34.31
CA PHE A 394 -4.25 -22.17 -34.25
C PHE A 394 -3.14 -21.73 -35.22
N SER A 395 -1.94 -22.27 -35.07
CA SER A 395 -0.79 -21.92 -35.94
C SER A 395 -0.82 -22.73 -37.24
N ILE A 396 -0.92 -24.05 -37.11
CA ILE A 396 -0.94 -24.99 -38.23
C ILE A 396 -1.71 -26.26 -37.86
N SER A 397 -2.39 -26.86 -38.84
CA SER A 397 -3.00 -28.17 -38.68
C SER A 397 -2.76 -29.05 -39.94
N SER A 398 -2.86 -30.36 -39.73
CA SER A 398 -2.80 -31.36 -40.80
C SER A 398 -3.77 -32.50 -40.48
N ASN A 399 -4.68 -32.84 -41.39
CA ASN A 399 -5.72 -33.86 -41.24
C ASN A 399 -6.60 -33.67 -40.02
N ILE A 400 -6.87 -32.40 -39.64
CA ILE A 400 -7.76 -32.02 -38.54
C ILE A 400 -8.94 -31.23 -39.08
N GLU A 401 -10.12 -31.63 -38.67
CA GLU A 401 -11.36 -30.87 -38.77
C GLU A 401 -11.53 -30.03 -37.52
N HIS A 402 -11.73 -28.73 -37.64
CA HIS A 402 -11.82 -27.79 -36.53
C HIS A 402 -13.02 -26.83 -36.61
N ALA A 403 -13.84 -26.94 -37.68
CA ALA A 403 -14.98 -26.05 -37.92
C ALA A 403 -16.32 -26.77 -37.75
N ASN A 404 -16.35 -28.07 -37.92
CA ASN A 404 -17.58 -28.84 -37.89
C ASN A 404 -17.41 -30.20 -37.13
N PRO A 405 -17.93 -30.33 -35.90
CA PRO A 405 -18.71 -29.32 -35.18
C PRO A 405 -17.80 -28.18 -34.67
N ALA A 406 -18.40 -27.01 -34.52
CA ALA A 406 -17.70 -25.90 -33.91
C ALA A 406 -17.41 -26.18 -32.42
N GLY A 407 -16.24 -25.69 -31.93
CA GLY A 407 -15.85 -25.86 -30.53
C GLY A 407 -15.15 -27.19 -30.23
N GLU A 408 -14.77 -27.98 -31.24
CA GLU A 408 -13.92 -29.16 -31.07
C GLU A 408 -12.98 -29.38 -32.25
N ILE A 409 -11.90 -30.10 -32.02
CA ILE A 409 -11.03 -30.64 -33.07
C ILE A 409 -11.16 -32.15 -33.12
N ARG A 410 -11.14 -32.71 -34.34
CA ARG A 410 -11.19 -34.16 -34.62
C ARG A 410 -10.41 -34.46 -35.91
N LEU A 411 -10.17 -35.70 -36.21
CA LEU A 411 -9.58 -36.08 -37.50
C LEU A 411 -10.50 -35.68 -38.66
N TRP A 412 -9.86 -35.15 -39.72
CA TRP A 412 -10.58 -34.86 -40.97
C TRP A 412 -11.11 -36.18 -41.59
N GLY A 413 -12.32 -36.14 -42.10
CA GLY A 413 -12.92 -37.30 -42.75
C GLY A 413 -13.97 -36.90 -43.77
N ASP A 414 -14.20 -37.77 -44.74
CA ASP A 414 -15.28 -37.63 -45.71
C ASP A 414 -16.16 -38.90 -45.75
N ALA A 415 -17.35 -38.78 -46.38
CA ALA A 415 -18.34 -39.86 -46.43
C ALA A 415 -17.89 -41.11 -47.24
N LEU A 416 -16.83 -41.00 -48.04
CA LEU A 416 -16.38 -42.07 -48.93
C LEU A 416 -15.13 -42.79 -48.37
N SER A 417 -14.18 -42.04 -47.82
CA SER A 417 -12.91 -42.58 -47.33
C SER A 417 -12.85 -42.74 -45.80
N GLY A 418 -13.83 -42.22 -45.09
CA GLY A 418 -13.80 -42.24 -43.62
C GLY A 418 -12.82 -41.21 -43.03
N TYR A 419 -12.44 -41.43 -41.77
CA TYR A 419 -11.50 -40.53 -41.07
C TYR A 419 -10.05 -40.81 -41.42
N ALA A 420 -9.22 -39.76 -41.49
CA ALA A 420 -7.77 -39.89 -41.57
C ALA A 420 -7.25 -40.71 -40.38
N THR A 421 -6.21 -41.49 -40.60
CA THR A 421 -5.64 -42.37 -39.54
C THR A 421 -4.88 -41.60 -38.47
N ASN A 422 -4.36 -40.40 -38.82
CA ASN A 422 -3.66 -39.52 -37.91
C ASN A 422 -3.73 -38.06 -38.39
N GLY A 423 -3.60 -37.14 -37.43
CA GLY A 423 -3.54 -35.72 -37.69
C GLY A 423 -2.93 -34.98 -36.50
N TYR A 424 -2.58 -33.72 -36.71
CA TYR A 424 -2.09 -32.86 -35.64
C TYR A 424 -2.55 -31.42 -35.82
N LEU A 425 -2.58 -30.70 -34.69
CA LEU A 425 -2.80 -29.26 -34.64
C LEU A 425 -1.81 -28.62 -33.67
N VAL A 426 -1.19 -27.51 -34.07
CA VAL A 426 -0.36 -26.65 -33.20
C VAL A 426 -1.21 -25.43 -32.82
N SER A 427 -1.31 -25.16 -31.53
CA SER A 427 -2.12 -24.06 -30.98
C SER A 427 -1.61 -22.68 -31.41
N SER A 428 -2.41 -21.66 -31.16
CA SER A 428 -1.95 -20.28 -31.05
C SER A 428 -0.92 -20.12 -29.94
N THR A 429 -0.23 -18.98 -29.87
CA THR A 429 0.64 -18.67 -28.74
C THR A 429 -0.16 -18.13 -27.58
N PHE A 430 0.05 -18.69 -26.40
CA PHE A 430 -0.45 -18.18 -25.15
C PHE A 430 0.66 -17.39 -24.46
N ASP A 431 0.34 -16.16 -24.05
CA ASP A 431 1.24 -15.28 -23.32
C ASP A 431 0.81 -15.21 -21.85
N THR A 432 1.64 -15.73 -20.95
CA THR A 432 1.40 -15.63 -19.51
C THR A 432 1.77 -14.27 -18.92
N GLY A 433 2.17 -13.31 -19.78
CA GLY A 433 2.48 -11.92 -19.44
C GLY A 433 3.82 -11.71 -18.77
N SER A 434 4.40 -12.73 -18.18
CA SER A 434 5.73 -12.70 -17.55
C SER A 434 6.35 -14.10 -17.51
N VAL A 435 7.60 -14.17 -17.14
CA VAL A 435 8.29 -15.45 -16.86
C VAL A 435 7.46 -16.27 -15.87
N SER A 436 7.14 -17.50 -16.22
CA SER A 436 6.20 -18.38 -15.54
C SER A 436 6.76 -19.78 -15.31
N ASN A 437 6.17 -20.48 -14.35
CA ASN A 437 6.38 -21.92 -14.18
C ASN A 437 5.07 -22.62 -14.56
N PHE A 438 5.18 -23.64 -15.43
CA PHE A 438 4.04 -24.40 -15.93
C PHE A 438 3.84 -25.66 -15.10
N HIS A 439 2.56 -26.04 -14.84
CA HIS A 439 2.27 -27.12 -13.91
C HIS A 439 1.57 -28.30 -14.54
N GLN A 440 0.41 -28.11 -15.14
CA GLN A 440 -0.41 -29.21 -15.66
C GLN A 440 -1.01 -28.86 -17.01
N ILE A 441 -1.13 -29.85 -17.89
CA ILE A 441 -1.94 -29.80 -19.11
C ILE A 441 -3.19 -30.66 -18.93
N LEU A 442 -4.34 -30.11 -19.33
CA LEU A 442 -5.65 -30.73 -19.21
C LEU A 442 -6.37 -30.68 -20.55
N TRP A 443 -7.22 -31.65 -20.83
CA TRP A 443 -8.10 -31.62 -21.99
C TRP A 443 -9.41 -32.39 -21.74
N GLN A 444 -10.42 -32.08 -22.55
CA GLN A 444 -11.71 -32.77 -22.57
C GLN A 444 -12.08 -33.19 -24.00
N PRO A 445 -12.81 -34.29 -24.19
CA PRO A 445 -13.12 -35.31 -23.19
C PRO A 445 -11.87 -36.12 -22.80
N GLN A 446 -11.83 -36.59 -21.55
CA GLN A 446 -10.71 -37.42 -21.06
C GLN A 446 -10.80 -38.85 -21.60
N THR A 447 -11.99 -39.33 -21.85
CA THR A 447 -12.23 -40.65 -22.43
C THR A 447 -12.61 -40.52 -23.90
N GLN A 448 -11.99 -41.31 -24.75
CA GLN A 448 -12.24 -41.34 -26.19
C GLN A 448 -13.05 -42.58 -26.60
N PRO A 449 -13.71 -42.60 -27.78
CA PRO A 449 -14.38 -43.77 -28.26
C PRO A 449 -13.43 -44.99 -28.29
N PRO A 450 -13.82 -46.17 -27.77
CA PRO A 450 -12.93 -47.35 -27.66
C PRO A 450 -12.33 -47.80 -28.99
N ASP A 451 -13.04 -47.66 -30.09
CA ASP A 451 -12.64 -48.05 -31.42
C ASP A 451 -11.53 -47.17 -32.03
N THR A 452 -11.24 -46.03 -31.42
CA THR A 452 -10.13 -45.18 -31.84
C THR A 452 -8.76 -45.75 -31.43
N GLY A 453 -8.74 -46.70 -30.49
CA GLY A 453 -7.52 -47.31 -29.95
C GLY A 453 -6.94 -46.57 -28.75
N ALA A 454 -5.88 -47.16 -28.20
CA ALA A 454 -5.18 -46.59 -27.07
C ALA A 454 -4.43 -45.28 -27.47
N GLU A 455 -4.34 -44.33 -26.52
CA GLU A 455 -3.62 -43.07 -26.70
C GLU A 455 -4.03 -42.31 -27.98
N SER A 456 -5.29 -42.37 -28.34
CA SER A 456 -5.82 -41.74 -29.55
C SER A 456 -5.71 -40.20 -29.52
N VAL A 457 -5.55 -39.60 -28.33
CA VAL A 457 -5.24 -38.15 -28.10
C VAL A 457 -3.94 -38.05 -27.30
N ARG A 458 -3.00 -37.29 -27.81
CA ARG A 458 -1.69 -37.09 -27.20
C ARG A 458 -1.26 -35.63 -27.38
N PHE A 459 -0.46 -35.13 -26.46
CA PHE A 459 0.06 -33.76 -26.53
C PHE A 459 1.57 -33.71 -26.38
N GLN A 460 2.16 -32.69 -26.97
CA GLN A 460 3.46 -32.14 -26.63
C GLN A 460 3.32 -30.65 -26.36
N VAL A 461 4.22 -30.10 -25.58
CA VAL A 461 4.25 -28.66 -25.27
C VAL A 461 5.58 -28.05 -25.67
N ALA A 462 5.57 -26.76 -25.97
CA ALA A 462 6.74 -25.97 -26.24
C ALA A 462 6.60 -24.62 -25.55
N THR A 463 7.69 -24.14 -24.96
CA THR A 463 7.76 -22.84 -24.28
C THR A 463 9.04 -22.11 -24.68
N ASN A 464 9.02 -20.78 -24.58
CA ASN A 464 10.17 -19.93 -24.85
C ASN A 464 9.96 -18.51 -24.30
N ASN A 465 11.00 -17.67 -24.41
CA ASN A 465 10.96 -16.24 -24.11
C ASN A 465 11.10 -15.34 -25.36
N ASP A 466 11.34 -15.93 -26.55
CA ASP A 466 11.55 -15.20 -27.79
C ASP A 466 10.32 -15.16 -28.72
N ASN A 467 9.26 -15.93 -28.38
CA ASN A 467 8.06 -16.13 -29.19
C ASN A 467 8.34 -16.58 -30.65
N ALA A 468 9.48 -17.21 -30.89
CA ALA A 468 9.92 -17.59 -32.23
C ALA A 468 10.35 -19.07 -32.30
N THR A 469 11.05 -19.57 -31.28
CA THR A 469 11.64 -20.91 -31.27
C THR A 469 10.74 -21.92 -30.57
N TRP A 470 10.15 -22.87 -31.29
CA TRP A 470 9.20 -23.84 -30.76
C TRP A 470 9.70 -25.28 -30.85
N ASN A 471 10.17 -25.82 -29.72
CA ASN A 471 10.65 -27.19 -29.58
C ASN A 471 9.61 -28.00 -28.79
N PHE A 472 8.76 -28.76 -29.51
CA PHE A 472 7.70 -29.56 -28.89
C PHE A 472 8.25 -30.81 -28.22
N ARG A 473 7.97 -31.01 -26.94
CA ARG A 473 8.48 -32.06 -26.10
C ARG A 473 7.41 -32.70 -25.22
N GLY A 474 7.63 -33.96 -24.87
CA GLY A 474 6.80 -34.70 -23.93
C GLY A 474 7.21 -34.52 -22.48
N PRO A 475 6.64 -35.31 -21.54
CA PRO A 475 6.85 -35.15 -20.11
C PRO A 475 8.30 -35.41 -19.63
N ASP A 476 9.11 -36.13 -20.39
CA ASP A 476 10.51 -36.38 -20.10
C ASP A 476 11.49 -35.41 -20.80
N ASP A 477 10.94 -34.33 -21.36
CA ASP A 477 11.67 -33.31 -22.13
C ASP A 477 12.32 -33.84 -23.42
N THR A 478 11.75 -34.88 -24.02
CA THR A 478 12.17 -35.39 -25.33
C THR A 478 11.10 -35.23 -26.39
N GLU A 479 11.51 -35.25 -27.67
CA GLU A 479 10.59 -35.18 -28.83
C GLU A 479 9.85 -36.50 -29.09
N ASN A 480 10.25 -37.59 -28.42
CA ASN A 480 9.74 -38.93 -28.68
C ASN A 480 8.64 -39.38 -27.72
N THR A 481 8.35 -38.57 -26.69
CA THR A 481 7.31 -38.86 -25.69
C THR A 481 6.16 -37.87 -25.76
N TYR A 482 5.03 -38.23 -25.14
CA TYR A 482 3.80 -37.50 -25.23
C TYR A 482 3.09 -37.48 -23.89
N TYR A 483 2.38 -36.40 -23.60
CA TYR A 483 1.37 -36.34 -22.56
C TYR A 483 0.14 -37.13 -23.05
N THR A 484 -0.19 -38.21 -22.38
CA THR A 484 -1.25 -39.17 -22.78
C THR A 484 -2.40 -39.22 -21.79
N VAL A 485 -2.26 -38.59 -20.63
CA VAL A 485 -3.27 -38.53 -19.56
C VAL A 485 -3.57 -37.08 -19.22
N ALA A 486 -4.85 -36.70 -19.20
CA ALA A 486 -5.27 -35.38 -18.73
C ALA A 486 -4.86 -35.16 -17.25
N ASN A 487 -4.56 -33.93 -16.88
CA ASN A 487 -3.97 -33.54 -15.58
C ASN A 487 -2.52 -33.98 -15.36
N GLN A 488 -1.82 -34.40 -16.41
CA GLN A 488 -0.39 -34.73 -16.31
C GLN A 488 0.46 -33.49 -16.07
N ASN A 489 1.48 -33.65 -15.21
CA ASN A 489 2.40 -32.56 -14.91
C ASN A 489 3.29 -32.26 -16.13
N ILE A 490 3.40 -30.95 -16.44
CA ILE A 490 4.31 -30.44 -17.46
C ILE A 490 5.75 -30.53 -16.92
N SER A 491 6.69 -30.90 -17.80
CA SER A 491 8.12 -30.98 -17.44
C SER A 491 8.63 -29.65 -16.88
N ILE A 492 9.44 -29.72 -15.82
CA ILE A 492 10.06 -28.52 -15.20
C ILE A 492 11.05 -27.82 -16.16
N ALA A 493 11.46 -28.46 -17.25
CA ALA A 493 12.28 -27.84 -18.29
C ALA A 493 11.59 -26.66 -18.99
N HIS A 494 10.26 -26.59 -18.90
CA HIS A 494 9.44 -25.48 -19.41
C HIS A 494 9.31 -24.30 -18.43
N ASN A 495 9.86 -24.40 -17.21
CA ASN A 495 9.83 -23.32 -16.23
C ASN A 495 10.84 -22.23 -16.60
N GLY A 496 10.47 -20.98 -16.32
CA GLY A 496 11.28 -19.81 -16.64
C GLY A 496 10.97 -19.18 -17.99
N ASP A 497 9.93 -19.66 -18.68
CA ASP A 497 9.48 -19.16 -19.98
C ASP A 497 8.16 -18.38 -19.86
N ARG A 498 7.92 -17.46 -20.82
CA ARG A 498 6.73 -16.61 -20.87
C ARG A 498 5.68 -17.13 -21.85
N TYR A 499 6.11 -17.64 -23.01
CA TYR A 499 5.22 -18.06 -24.10
C TYR A 499 5.05 -19.57 -24.11
N PHE A 500 3.81 -20.01 -24.37
CA PHE A 500 3.41 -21.41 -24.35
C PHE A 500 2.65 -21.77 -25.63
N ARG A 501 2.94 -22.95 -26.19
CA ARG A 501 2.14 -23.62 -27.22
C ARG A 501 1.97 -25.09 -26.87
N TYR A 502 0.86 -25.68 -27.29
CA TYR A 502 0.72 -27.13 -27.33
C TYR A 502 0.63 -27.61 -28.78
N LYS A 503 0.96 -28.88 -28.99
CA LYS A 503 0.71 -29.64 -30.21
C LYS A 503 -0.13 -30.85 -29.85
N ALA A 504 -1.38 -30.86 -30.35
CA ALA A 504 -2.31 -31.98 -30.19
C ALA A 504 -2.12 -32.96 -31.35
N PHE A 505 -1.97 -34.23 -31.04
CA PHE A 505 -1.89 -35.34 -32.00
C PHE A 505 -3.13 -36.21 -31.80
N LEU A 506 -3.86 -36.44 -32.87
CA LEU A 506 -5.00 -37.33 -32.91
C LEU A 506 -4.69 -38.55 -33.81
N GLN A 507 -5.06 -39.74 -33.40
CA GLN A 507 -4.95 -40.94 -34.19
C GLN A 507 -6.14 -41.86 -33.99
N THR A 508 -6.47 -42.65 -34.99
CA THR A 508 -7.54 -43.68 -34.89
C THR A 508 -7.11 -45.00 -35.56
N ALA A 509 -7.53 -46.10 -34.93
CA ALA A 509 -7.44 -47.44 -35.51
C ALA A 509 -8.63 -47.78 -36.42
N SER A 510 -9.66 -46.89 -36.44
CA SER A 510 -10.91 -47.12 -37.16
C SER A 510 -11.17 -46.01 -38.17
N SER A 511 -11.53 -46.37 -39.41
CA SER A 511 -11.97 -45.37 -40.38
C SER A 511 -13.33 -44.75 -40.10
N THR A 512 -14.11 -45.34 -39.16
CA THR A 512 -15.49 -44.93 -38.83
C THR A 512 -15.57 -44.12 -37.53
N TRP A 513 -14.54 -44.15 -36.72
CA TRP A 513 -14.49 -43.45 -35.43
C TRP A 513 -13.33 -42.48 -35.36
N THR A 514 -13.54 -41.31 -34.77
CA THR A 514 -12.51 -40.31 -34.57
C THR A 514 -12.43 -39.90 -33.09
N PRO A 515 -11.23 -39.70 -32.54
CA PRO A 515 -11.09 -39.00 -31.27
C PRO A 515 -11.46 -37.53 -31.44
N SER A 516 -11.87 -36.87 -30.35
CA SER A 516 -12.15 -35.44 -30.35
C SER A 516 -11.53 -34.74 -29.13
N VAL A 517 -11.31 -33.44 -29.25
CA VAL A 517 -10.89 -32.58 -28.15
C VAL A 517 -11.70 -31.29 -28.22
N SER A 518 -12.45 -31.00 -27.16
CA SER A 518 -13.33 -29.84 -27.05
C SER A 518 -12.80 -28.78 -26.06
N ASP A 519 -11.70 -29.08 -25.36
CA ASP A 519 -11.10 -28.20 -24.36
C ASP A 519 -9.62 -28.56 -24.19
N VAL A 520 -8.75 -27.59 -24.24
CA VAL A 520 -7.36 -27.70 -23.83
C VAL A 520 -7.02 -26.56 -22.90
N SER A 521 -6.50 -26.90 -21.74
CA SER A 521 -6.13 -25.91 -20.74
C SER A 521 -4.80 -26.25 -20.06
N PHE A 522 -4.15 -25.26 -19.49
CA PHE A 522 -2.95 -25.44 -18.69
C PHE A 522 -2.89 -24.47 -17.52
N THR A 523 -2.18 -24.88 -16.47
CA THR A 523 -2.00 -24.08 -15.26
C THR A 523 -0.57 -23.58 -15.14
N PHE A 524 -0.40 -22.37 -14.60
CA PHE A 524 0.88 -21.73 -14.44
C PHE A 524 0.94 -20.85 -13.19
N THR A 525 2.15 -20.44 -12.78
CA THR A 525 2.39 -19.39 -11.77
C THR A 525 3.24 -18.30 -12.38
N SER A 526 2.88 -17.03 -12.09
CA SER A 526 3.61 -15.85 -12.54
C SER A 526 3.59 -14.77 -11.47
N SER A 527 4.22 -13.63 -11.74
CA SER A 527 4.20 -12.47 -10.85
C SER A 527 2.82 -11.78 -10.73
N CYS A 528 1.83 -12.19 -11.54
CA CYS A 528 0.46 -11.66 -11.52
C CYS A 528 -0.58 -12.71 -11.11
N VAL A 529 -0.16 -13.88 -10.67
CA VAL A 529 -1.05 -14.90 -10.11
C VAL A 529 -1.07 -14.76 -8.59
N PRO A 530 -2.24 -14.40 -8.00
CA PRO A 530 -2.31 -14.07 -6.58
C PRO A 530 -2.16 -15.31 -5.70
N PRO A 531 -1.19 -15.33 -4.77
CA PRO A 531 -0.97 -16.48 -3.89
C PRO A 531 -2.19 -16.75 -3.01
N GLY A 532 -2.52 -18.03 -2.81
CA GLY A 532 -3.62 -18.45 -1.93
C GLY A 532 -5.02 -18.06 -2.40
N GLN A 533 -5.19 -17.58 -3.61
CA GLN A 533 -6.47 -17.09 -4.12
C GLN A 533 -6.90 -17.84 -5.37
N VAL A 534 -8.21 -17.95 -5.55
CA VAL A 534 -8.86 -18.45 -6.79
C VAL A 534 -10.13 -17.65 -7.04
N PHE A 535 -10.47 -17.47 -8.32
CA PHE A 535 -11.61 -16.70 -8.75
C PHE A 535 -12.55 -17.53 -9.61
N PHE A 536 -13.81 -17.66 -9.17
CA PHE A 536 -14.86 -18.39 -9.86
C PHE A 536 -15.82 -17.45 -10.54
N THR A 537 -16.17 -17.76 -11.80
CA THR A 537 -17.08 -17.00 -12.65
C THR A 537 -18.15 -17.92 -13.27
N GLY A 538 -19.12 -17.34 -13.97
CA GLY A 538 -20.19 -18.10 -14.62
C GLY A 538 -21.19 -18.73 -13.64
N LEU A 539 -21.33 -18.13 -12.45
CA LEU A 539 -22.16 -18.67 -11.38
C LEU A 539 -23.64 -18.29 -11.55
N ASN A 540 -24.53 -19.20 -11.15
CA ASN A 540 -25.94 -18.90 -10.95
C ASN A 540 -26.22 -18.45 -9.51
N ALA A 541 -27.34 -17.77 -9.26
CA ALA A 541 -27.79 -17.54 -7.90
C ALA A 541 -28.14 -18.85 -7.19
N GLY A 542 -27.75 -18.99 -5.93
CA GLY A 542 -28.07 -20.14 -5.11
C GLY A 542 -26.93 -20.58 -4.20
N ASP A 543 -27.14 -21.71 -3.55
CA ASP A 543 -26.17 -22.24 -2.60
C ASP A 543 -25.20 -23.20 -3.30
N TYR A 544 -23.92 -23.05 -2.95
CA TYR A 544 -22.80 -23.84 -3.48
C TYR A 544 -22.08 -24.53 -2.34
N THR A 545 -21.74 -25.81 -2.54
CA THR A 545 -20.82 -26.52 -1.68
C THR A 545 -19.39 -26.13 -2.04
N LEU A 546 -18.70 -25.48 -1.11
CA LEU A 546 -17.29 -25.14 -1.18
C LEU A 546 -16.47 -26.21 -0.46
N THR A 547 -15.58 -26.87 -1.18
CA THR A 547 -14.64 -27.84 -0.58
C THR A 547 -13.22 -27.38 -0.83
N VAL A 548 -12.41 -27.32 0.23
CA VAL A 548 -10.98 -26.98 0.15
C VAL A 548 -10.16 -28.12 0.72
N SER A 549 -9.16 -28.57 -0.04
CA SER A 549 -8.27 -29.65 0.38
C SER A 549 -6.83 -29.38 -0.02
N LYS A 550 -5.90 -29.82 0.82
CA LYS A 550 -4.46 -29.80 0.55
C LYS A 550 -3.76 -30.90 1.33
N THR A 551 -2.82 -31.60 0.70
CA THR A 551 -2.03 -32.64 1.39
C THR A 551 -1.34 -32.07 2.61
N GLY A 552 -1.50 -32.72 3.77
CA GLY A 552 -0.96 -32.27 5.06
C GLY A 552 -1.84 -31.28 5.82
N TYR A 553 -3.04 -30.99 5.33
CA TYR A 553 -4.04 -30.11 5.96
C TYR A 553 -5.37 -30.82 6.15
N GLN A 554 -6.16 -30.36 7.10
CA GLN A 554 -7.53 -30.81 7.30
C GLN A 554 -8.41 -30.27 6.17
N ASN A 555 -9.29 -31.13 5.63
CA ASN A 555 -10.24 -30.71 4.59
C ASN A 555 -11.30 -29.78 5.18
N PHE A 556 -11.62 -28.74 4.45
CA PHE A 556 -12.71 -27.81 4.77
C PHE A 556 -13.88 -28.06 3.81
N SER A 557 -15.10 -28.04 4.33
CA SER A 557 -16.32 -28.06 3.52
C SER A 557 -17.38 -27.18 4.18
N ASP A 558 -17.99 -26.30 3.40
CA ASP A 558 -19.05 -25.39 3.85
C ASP A 558 -19.98 -25.05 2.70
N THR A 559 -21.12 -24.46 3.00
CA THR A 559 -22.06 -23.95 2.00
C THR A 559 -21.97 -22.44 1.92
N ILE A 560 -21.74 -21.91 0.71
CA ILE A 560 -21.74 -20.48 0.45
C ILE A 560 -22.94 -20.11 -0.42
N SER A 561 -23.64 -19.04 -0.07
CA SER A 561 -24.76 -18.53 -0.86
C SER A 561 -24.28 -17.45 -1.82
N VAL A 562 -24.46 -17.68 -3.13
CA VAL A 562 -24.13 -16.72 -4.19
C VAL A 562 -25.37 -15.93 -4.55
N SER A 563 -25.46 -14.70 -4.03
CA SER A 563 -26.63 -13.83 -4.21
C SER A 563 -26.29 -12.50 -4.86
N SER A 564 -25.04 -12.02 -4.69
CA SER A 564 -24.54 -10.74 -5.20
C SER A 564 -23.68 -10.91 -6.45
N ASN A 565 -23.42 -9.80 -7.15
CA ASN A 565 -22.63 -9.80 -8.38
C ASN A 565 -21.19 -10.27 -8.15
N TRP A 566 -20.54 -9.78 -7.12
CA TRP A 566 -19.20 -10.17 -6.69
C TRP A 566 -19.19 -10.36 -5.17
N GLN A 567 -18.51 -11.40 -4.72
CA GLN A 567 -18.31 -11.62 -3.29
C GLN A 567 -16.97 -12.25 -3.00
N LYS A 568 -16.48 -12.05 -1.76
CA LYS A 568 -15.24 -12.62 -1.26
C LYS A 568 -15.54 -13.62 -0.15
N GLN A 569 -14.87 -14.77 -0.20
CA GLN A 569 -14.92 -15.79 0.85
C GLN A 569 -13.50 -16.10 1.31
N GLU A 570 -13.28 -16.08 2.61
CA GLU A 570 -12.02 -16.49 3.22
C GLU A 570 -12.17 -17.86 3.87
N VAL A 571 -11.21 -18.75 3.64
CA VAL A 571 -11.14 -20.10 4.21
C VAL A 571 -9.78 -20.25 4.89
N VAL A 572 -9.81 -20.72 6.12
CA VAL A 572 -8.61 -21.04 6.90
C VAL A 572 -8.58 -22.55 7.11
N ILE A 573 -7.49 -23.20 6.68
CA ILE A 573 -7.29 -24.64 6.92
C ILE A 573 -6.05 -24.87 7.77
N THR A 574 -6.12 -25.84 8.66
CA THR A 574 -5.05 -26.17 9.61
C THR A 574 -4.32 -27.44 9.18
N PRO A 575 -3.01 -27.55 9.43
CA PRO A 575 -2.24 -28.77 9.19
C PRO A 575 -2.74 -30.00 9.95
#